data_4daebb9964c4847031fdf7f00bf7ab90
#
_entry.id   4daebb9964c4847031fdf7f00bf7ab90
#
_cell.length_a   1.000
_cell.length_b   1.000
_cell.length_c   1.000
_cell.angle_alpha   90.00
_cell.angle_beta   90.00
_cell.angle_gamma   90.00
#
_symmetry.space_group_name_H-M   'P 1'
#
loop_
_entity.id
_entity.type
_entity.pdbx_description
1 polymer ?
#
loop_
_entity_poly.entity_id
_entity_poly.type
_entity_poly.pdbx_seq_one_letter_code
_entity_poly.pdbx_strand_id
1 'polypeptide(L)'
;MTGIRKLRITRKKQLYAGGIPYQVFIDGRDCGKIDNNHDSVSNMDFNSHTIQFRAMFADGETRSEVIRIPANMTNYQVYAYSKAGMFRAFILVELHPF
;
A
#
# COMPACT_ATOMS: atom_id res chain seq x y z
N MET A 1 -0.08 -16.25 19.31
CA MET A 1 -1.53 -16.27 19.03
C MET A 1 -1.74 -16.69 17.60
N THR A 2 -2.61 -17.65 17.37
CA THR A 2 -2.94 -18.13 16.03
C THR A 2 -4.31 -17.58 15.62
N GLY A 3 -4.41 -17.08 14.42
CA GLY A 3 -5.64 -16.54 13.87
C GLY A 3 -5.37 -15.78 12.60
N ILE A 4 -6.44 -15.43 11.90
CA ILE A 4 -6.37 -14.75 10.62
C ILE A 4 -7.27 -13.52 10.65
N ARG A 5 -6.74 -12.42 10.17
CA ARG A 5 -7.47 -11.17 9.92
C ARG A 5 -7.28 -10.73 8.48
N LYS A 6 -8.07 -9.76 8.06
CA LYS A 6 -8.05 -9.26 6.68
C LYS A 6 -7.22 -8.00 6.57
N LEU A 7 -6.46 -7.93 5.48
CA LEU A 7 -5.80 -6.71 5.02
C LEU A 7 -6.38 -6.36 3.63
N ARG A 8 -7.03 -5.23 3.56
CA ARG A 8 -7.51 -4.71 2.29
C ARG A 8 -6.59 -3.59 1.83
N ILE A 9 -6.09 -3.71 0.61
CA ILE A 9 -5.24 -2.69 -0.01
C ILE A 9 -6.05 -2.06 -1.12
N THR A 10 -6.26 -0.75 -1.03
CA THR A 10 -7.00 0.02 -2.03
C THR A 10 -6.09 1.07 -2.62
N ARG A 11 -5.94 1.05 -3.93
CA ARG A 11 -5.35 2.15 -4.65
C ARG A 11 -6.47 3.05 -5.16
N LYS A 12 -6.51 4.27 -4.65
CA LYS A 12 -7.55 5.24 -5.00
C LYS A 12 -7.52 5.57 -6.48
N LYS A 13 -8.70 5.76 -7.07
CA LYS A 13 -8.83 6.20 -8.45
C LYS A 13 -8.28 7.61 -8.61
N GLN A 14 -7.35 7.79 -9.53
CA GLN A 14 -6.73 9.08 -9.82
C GLN A 14 -6.43 9.20 -11.32
N LEU A 15 -6.48 10.42 -11.85
CA LEU A 15 -5.93 10.71 -13.18
C LEU A 15 -4.42 10.87 -13.12
N TYR A 16 -3.91 11.56 -12.09
CA TYR A 16 -2.48 11.75 -11.90
C TYR A 16 -1.82 10.41 -11.60
N ALA A 17 -0.82 10.06 -12.41
CA ALA A 17 -0.07 8.80 -12.30
C ALA A 17 -0.96 7.55 -12.36
N GLY A 18 -2.19 7.64 -12.88
CA GLY A 18 -3.13 6.54 -12.92
C GLY A 18 -2.69 5.36 -13.79
N GLY A 19 -1.86 5.59 -14.80
CA GLY A 19 -1.30 4.55 -15.66
C GLY A 19 -0.07 3.84 -15.09
N ILE A 20 0.43 4.25 -13.92
CA ILE A 20 1.64 3.70 -13.30
C ILE A 20 1.22 2.75 -12.19
N PRO A 21 1.51 1.43 -12.27
CA PRO A 21 1.18 0.50 -11.20
C PRO A 21 2.07 0.71 -9.99
N TYR A 22 1.54 0.40 -8.81
CA TYR A 22 2.33 0.35 -7.58
C TYR A 22 2.75 -1.09 -7.31
N GLN A 23 4.02 -1.26 -6.98
CA GLN A 23 4.55 -2.50 -6.47
C GLN A 23 4.32 -2.54 -4.96
N VAL A 24 3.78 -3.66 -4.46
CA VAL A 24 3.39 -3.80 -3.04
C VAL A 24 4.43 -4.66 -2.34
N PHE A 25 4.98 -4.15 -1.24
CA PHE A 25 5.90 -4.88 -0.39
C PHE A 25 5.29 -5.08 0.99
N ILE A 26 5.13 -6.32 1.39
CA ILE A 26 4.65 -6.69 2.73
C ILE A 26 5.79 -7.42 3.44
N ASP A 27 6.16 -6.92 4.61
CA ASP A 27 7.31 -7.42 5.38
C ASP A 27 8.60 -7.48 4.55
N GLY A 28 8.77 -6.51 3.65
CA GLY A 28 9.93 -6.41 2.76
C GLY A 28 9.88 -7.33 1.55
N ARG A 29 8.82 -8.10 1.36
CA ARG A 29 8.68 -9.03 0.23
C ARG A 29 7.78 -8.44 -0.84
N ASP A 30 8.17 -8.62 -2.09
CA ASP A 30 7.37 -8.24 -3.25
C ASP A 30 6.12 -9.11 -3.33
N CYS A 31 4.96 -8.50 -3.21
CA CYS A 31 3.66 -9.17 -3.27
C CYS A 31 2.89 -8.86 -4.55
N GLY A 32 3.56 -8.35 -5.58
CA GLY A 32 2.94 -8.02 -6.86
C GLY A 32 2.59 -6.55 -6.99
N LYS A 33 1.74 -6.25 -7.96
CA LYS A 33 1.38 -4.87 -8.32
C LYS A 33 -0.10 -4.62 -8.14
N ILE A 34 -0.44 -3.36 -7.88
CA ILE A 34 -1.82 -2.91 -7.82
C ILE A 34 -2.01 -1.73 -8.78
N ASP A 35 -3.02 -1.82 -9.64
CA ASP A 35 -3.34 -0.80 -10.61
C ASP A 35 -4.29 0.25 -10.05
N ASN A 36 -4.42 1.37 -10.78
CA ASN A 36 -5.31 2.46 -10.42
C ASN A 36 -6.75 1.95 -10.21
N ASN A 37 -7.40 2.42 -9.15
CA ASN A 37 -8.78 2.06 -8.83
C ASN A 37 -9.00 0.56 -8.59
N HIS A 38 -8.01 -0.13 -8.05
CA HIS A 38 -8.12 -1.55 -7.72
C HIS A 38 -7.99 -1.80 -6.23
N ASP A 39 -8.66 -2.84 -5.77
CA ASP A 39 -8.57 -3.38 -4.42
C ASP A 39 -7.95 -4.77 -4.44
N SER A 40 -7.27 -5.09 -3.37
CA SER A 40 -6.77 -6.43 -3.11
C SER A 40 -7.05 -6.78 -1.66
N VAL A 41 -7.57 -7.97 -1.41
CA VAL A 41 -7.81 -8.44 -0.04
C VAL A 41 -6.97 -9.69 0.18
N SER A 42 -6.22 -9.69 1.26
CA SER A 42 -5.41 -10.83 1.66
C SER A 42 -5.61 -11.14 3.13
N ASN A 43 -5.21 -12.34 3.52
CA ASN A 43 -5.19 -12.75 4.91
C ASN A 43 -3.83 -12.41 5.50
N MET A 44 -3.83 -12.04 6.78
CA MET A 44 -2.61 -11.91 7.57
C MET A 44 -2.85 -12.46 8.96
N ASP A 45 -1.80 -12.87 9.65
CA ASP A 45 -1.90 -13.30 11.02
C ASP A 45 -2.07 -12.10 11.96
N PHE A 46 -2.08 -12.36 13.28
CA PHE A 46 -2.24 -11.30 14.27
C PHE A 46 -0.94 -10.62 14.70
N ASN A 47 0.18 -11.01 14.12
CA ASN A 47 1.46 -10.36 14.37
C ASN A 47 1.52 -8.99 13.66
N SER A 48 2.50 -8.17 14.05
CA SER A 48 2.72 -6.93 13.34
C SER A 48 3.32 -7.19 11.95
N HIS A 49 2.94 -6.36 11.00
CA HIS A 49 3.45 -6.41 9.63
C HIS A 49 3.79 -5.01 9.15
N THR A 50 4.58 -4.93 8.11
CA THR A 50 4.86 -3.67 7.43
C THR A 50 4.36 -3.71 6.01
N ILE A 51 3.97 -2.55 5.47
CA ILE A 51 3.59 -2.41 4.07
C ILE A 51 4.25 -1.16 3.50
N GLN A 52 4.75 -1.28 2.27
CA GLN A 52 5.34 -0.17 1.52
C GLN A 52 4.98 -0.32 0.05
N PHE A 53 4.78 0.80 -0.63
CA PHE A 53 4.53 0.84 -2.06
C PHE A 53 5.70 1.46 -2.78
N ARG A 54 5.97 0.99 -4.00
CA ARG A 54 6.95 1.55 -4.90
C ARG A 54 6.33 1.75 -6.27
N ALA A 55 6.76 2.79 -6.96
CA ALA A 55 6.35 3.03 -8.34
C ALA A 55 7.53 3.60 -9.12
N MET A 56 7.57 3.30 -10.41
CA MET A 56 8.57 3.87 -11.32
C MET A 56 7.91 5.01 -12.08
N PHE A 57 8.27 6.24 -11.71
CA PHE A 57 7.84 7.45 -12.41
C PHE A 57 8.88 7.85 -13.46
N ALA A 58 8.55 8.85 -14.27
CA ALA A 58 9.45 9.31 -15.33
C ALA A 58 10.81 9.79 -14.81
N ASP A 59 10.85 10.31 -13.59
CA ASP A 59 12.07 10.83 -12.94
C ASP A 59 12.76 9.80 -12.04
N GLY A 60 12.28 8.57 -11.99
CA GLY A 60 12.87 7.48 -11.23
C GLY A 60 11.92 6.79 -10.28
N GLU A 61 12.47 5.93 -9.43
CA GLU A 61 11.71 5.17 -8.44
C GLU A 61 11.26 6.07 -7.29
N THR A 62 10.00 5.94 -6.92
CA THR A 62 9.42 6.58 -5.74
C THR A 62 8.91 5.51 -4.78
N ARG A 63 9.19 5.68 -3.50
CA ARG A 63 8.74 4.78 -2.43
C ARG A 63 7.85 5.54 -1.46
N SER A 64 6.82 4.87 -0.97
CA SER A 64 6.04 5.39 0.16
C SER A 64 6.82 5.22 1.47
N GLU A 65 6.33 5.84 2.53
CA GLU A 65 6.77 5.45 3.87
C GLU A 65 6.43 4.00 4.13
N VAL A 66 7.22 3.37 5.00
CA VAL A 66 6.91 2.04 5.52
C VAL A 66 5.86 2.21 6.63
N ILE A 67 4.69 1.63 6.42
CA ILE A 67 3.58 1.70 7.37
C ILE A 67 3.54 0.41 8.17
N ARG A 68 3.48 0.53 9.50
CA ARG A 68 3.37 -0.61 10.40
C ARG A 68 1.92 -0.92 10.70
N ILE A 69 1.52 -2.16 10.46
CA ILE A 69 0.22 -2.69 10.86
C ILE A 69 0.41 -3.34 12.24
N PRO A 70 -0.27 -2.83 13.29
CA PRO A 70 0.00 -3.30 14.63
C PRO A 70 -0.44 -4.75 14.86
N ALA A 71 0.19 -5.40 15.83
CA ALA A 71 -0.17 -6.75 16.25
C ALA A 71 -1.46 -6.69 17.06
N ASN A 72 -2.56 -7.16 16.49
CA ASN A 72 -3.86 -7.29 17.13
C ASN A 72 -4.79 -8.13 16.25
N MET A 73 -6.06 -8.22 16.62
CA MET A 73 -7.06 -9.01 15.89
C MET A 73 -7.88 -8.18 14.91
N THR A 74 -7.59 -6.89 14.79
CA THR A 74 -8.35 -5.97 13.95
C THR A 74 -8.02 -6.16 12.48
N ASN A 75 -9.05 -6.13 11.63
CA ASN A 75 -8.86 -5.99 10.19
C ASN A 75 -8.43 -4.57 9.86
N TYR A 76 -7.58 -4.42 8.86
CA TYR A 76 -7.11 -3.10 8.42
C TYR A 76 -7.30 -2.90 6.93
N GLN A 77 -7.50 -1.64 6.57
CA GLN A 77 -7.53 -1.16 5.20
C GLN A 77 -6.41 -0.14 5.00
N VAL A 78 -5.69 -0.29 3.90
CA VAL A 78 -4.61 0.60 3.50
C VAL A 78 -5.01 1.28 2.21
N TYR A 79 -5.03 2.61 2.21
CA TYR A 79 -5.26 3.43 1.02
C TYR A 79 -3.94 3.97 0.52
N ALA A 80 -3.67 3.81 -0.78
CA ALA A 80 -2.49 4.37 -1.42
C ALA A 80 -2.91 5.27 -2.57
N TYR A 81 -2.22 6.40 -2.70
CA TYR A 81 -2.47 7.36 -3.78
C TYR A 81 -1.23 8.20 -4.07
N SER A 82 -1.16 8.75 -5.28
CA SER A 82 -0.06 9.59 -5.71
C SER A 82 -0.38 11.07 -5.49
N LYS A 83 0.64 11.84 -5.17
CA LYS A 83 0.55 13.29 -5.04
C LYS A 83 1.71 13.93 -5.78
N ALA A 84 1.40 14.97 -6.56
CA ALA A 84 2.42 15.76 -7.22
C ALA A 84 3.10 16.69 -6.22
N GLY A 85 4.44 16.62 -6.15
CA GLY A 85 5.25 17.57 -5.44
C GLY A 85 5.86 18.59 -6.41
N MET A 86 6.64 19.54 -5.87
CA MET A 86 7.28 20.56 -6.69
C MET A 86 8.33 19.97 -7.64
N PHE A 87 9.09 18.99 -7.18
CA PHE A 87 10.21 18.41 -7.94
C PHE A 87 10.04 16.91 -8.23
N ARG A 88 9.10 16.25 -7.58
CA ARG A 88 8.87 14.82 -7.76
C ARG A 88 7.48 14.40 -7.29
N ALA A 89 7.07 13.20 -7.68
CA ALA A 89 5.85 12.57 -7.18
C ALA A 89 6.08 11.92 -5.81
N PHE A 90 5.02 11.80 -5.05
CA PHE A 90 5.00 11.08 -3.78
C PHE A 90 3.90 10.02 -3.81
N ILE A 91 4.11 8.94 -3.06
CA ILE A 91 3.06 7.97 -2.77
C ILE A 91 2.68 8.13 -1.30
N LEU A 92 1.43 8.47 -1.05
CA LEU A 92 0.90 8.64 0.29
C LEU A 92 0.09 7.40 0.68
N VAL A 93 0.15 7.03 1.96
CA VAL A 93 -0.48 5.82 2.48
C VAL A 93 -1.24 6.17 3.75
N GLU A 94 -2.49 5.72 3.84
CA GLU A 94 -3.32 5.86 5.03
C GLU A 94 -3.72 4.49 5.52
N LEU A 95 -3.63 4.26 6.82
CA LEU A 95 -4.03 3.03 7.49
C LEU A 95 -5.28 3.27 8.33
N HIS A 96 -6.31 2.47 8.13
CA HIS A 96 -7.56 2.56 8.86
C HIS A 96 -8.01 1.18 9.34
N PRO A 97 -8.64 1.08 10.52
CA PRO A 97 -9.37 -0.12 10.90
C PRO A 97 -10.49 -0.40 9.91
N PHE A 98 -10.78 -1.66 9.75
CA PHE A 98 -11.71 -2.07 8.70
C PHE A 98 -12.88 -2.90 9.22
#